data_c696afcf972366af123a28b2c4e73c0b
#
_entry.id   c696afcf972366af123a28b2c4e73c0b
#
_cell.length_a   1.000
_cell.length_b   1.000
_cell.length_c   1.000
_cell.angle_alpha   90.00
_cell.angle_beta   90.00
_cell.angle_gamma   90.00
#
_symmetry.space_group_name_H-M   'P 1'
#
loop_
_entity.id
_entity.type
_entity.pdbx_description
1 polymer ?
#
loop_
_entity_poly.entity_id
_entity_poly.type
_entity_poly.pdbx_seq_one_letter_code
_entity_poly.pdbx_strand_id
1 'polypeptide(L)'
;IIGGSQGAQVFDKIIHEVIVKISKINSLKIIHQTNKKNIDFFKNFYSENKIKNYVFSFDQNLNILLNQSDLCITRAGASSLAELSFLNIPFIAIPLPTSKDNHQLENANYYKNKDCCWVIEQNYFDKQKFEDLLIDILEDKDKFIKKKRI
;
A
#
# COMPACT_ATOMS: atom_id res chain seq x y z
N ILE A 1 4.08 0.06 -1.93
CA ILE A 1 3.00 0.99 -2.33
C ILE A 1 2.80 0.82 -3.83
N ILE A 2 1.63 0.41 -4.25
CA ILE A 2 1.31 0.11 -5.65
C ILE A 2 0.08 0.91 -6.07
N GLY A 3 0.29 1.91 -6.92
CA GLY A 3 -0.79 2.80 -7.40
C GLY A 3 -1.53 2.30 -8.64
N GLY A 4 -1.06 1.23 -9.27
CA GLY A 4 -1.53 0.79 -10.57
C GLY A 4 -0.95 1.60 -11.73
N SER A 5 -1.33 1.22 -12.98
CA SER A 5 -0.77 1.79 -14.22
C SER A 5 -1.04 3.30 -14.40
N GLN A 6 -2.10 3.82 -13.80
CA GLN A 6 -2.46 5.24 -13.86
C GLN A 6 -1.84 6.06 -12.72
N GLY A 7 -1.08 5.41 -11.81
CA GLY A 7 -0.57 6.02 -10.59
C GLY A 7 -1.68 6.32 -9.58
N ALA A 8 -1.30 6.70 -8.38
CA ALA A 8 -2.26 7.07 -7.34
C ALA A 8 -1.82 8.40 -6.74
N GLN A 9 -2.21 9.51 -7.35
CA GLN A 9 -1.87 10.85 -6.86
C GLN A 9 -2.23 11.05 -5.38
N VAL A 10 -3.31 10.43 -4.90
CA VAL A 10 -3.68 10.48 -3.49
C VAL A 10 -2.64 9.79 -2.60
N PHE A 11 -2.01 8.72 -3.08
CA PHE A 11 -0.93 8.05 -2.35
C PHE A 11 0.29 8.97 -2.27
N ASP A 12 0.65 9.58 -3.39
CA ASP A 12 1.77 10.50 -3.48
C ASP A 12 1.61 11.74 -2.58
N LYS A 13 0.38 12.16 -2.29
CA LYS A 13 0.10 13.32 -1.44
C LYS A 13 0.15 13.02 0.06
N ILE A 14 -0.24 11.83 0.47
CA ILE A 14 -0.49 11.52 1.89
C ILE A 14 0.52 10.52 2.45
N ILE A 15 0.78 9.43 1.72
CA ILE A 15 1.46 8.27 2.28
C ILE A 15 2.91 8.57 2.67
N HIS A 16 3.65 9.31 1.84
CA HIS A 16 5.08 9.54 2.08
C HIS A 16 5.37 10.25 3.40
N GLU A 17 4.53 11.21 3.79
CA GLU A 17 4.71 11.91 5.07
C GLU A 17 4.41 11.01 6.27
N VAL A 18 3.40 10.15 6.17
CA VAL A 18 3.09 9.17 7.21
C VAL A 18 4.20 8.13 7.34
N ILE A 19 4.75 7.67 6.20
CA ILE A 19 5.90 6.75 6.19
C ILE A 19 7.10 7.33 6.95
N VAL A 20 7.40 8.62 6.79
CA VAL A 20 8.49 9.27 7.54
C VAL A 20 8.23 9.27 9.03
N LYS A 21 7.00 9.52 9.47
CA LYS A 21 6.67 9.44 10.90
C LYS A 21 6.84 8.01 11.45
N ILE A 22 6.32 7.02 10.73
CA ILE A 22 6.43 5.61 11.12
C ILE A 22 7.90 5.15 11.14
N SER A 23 8.74 5.64 10.22
CA SER A 23 10.16 5.26 10.16
C SER A 23 10.96 5.71 11.38
N LYS A 24 10.46 6.66 12.17
CA LYS A 24 11.11 7.09 13.42
C LYS A 24 10.95 6.07 14.55
N ILE A 25 9.95 5.21 14.47
CA ILE A 25 9.65 4.18 15.49
C ILE A 25 9.83 2.76 14.98
N ASN A 26 9.92 2.56 13.66
CA ASN A 26 10.10 1.26 13.04
C ASN A 26 11.13 1.35 11.90
N SER A 27 12.00 0.34 11.77
CA SER A 27 12.88 0.24 10.61
C SER A 27 12.07 -0.16 9.38
N LEU A 28 12.09 0.68 8.34
CA LEU A 28 11.32 0.48 7.11
C LEU A 28 12.22 0.40 5.88
N LYS A 29 11.80 -0.43 4.92
CA LYS A 29 12.22 -0.39 3.52
C LYS A 29 10.99 -0.13 2.67
N ILE A 30 11.02 0.86 1.81
CA ILE A 30 9.87 1.25 0.97
C ILE A 30 10.11 0.85 -0.48
N ILE A 31 9.13 0.16 -1.04
CA ILE A 31 9.01 -0.12 -2.48
C ILE A 31 7.82 0.70 -2.96
N HIS A 32 8.05 1.70 -3.82
CA HIS A 32 7.02 2.68 -4.18
C HIS A 32 6.89 2.84 -5.69
N GLN A 33 5.75 2.42 -6.22
CA GLN A 33 5.37 2.67 -7.61
C GLN A 33 4.70 4.04 -7.74
N THR A 34 5.28 4.92 -8.55
CA THR A 34 4.75 6.27 -8.80
C THR A 34 4.87 6.65 -10.27
N ASN A 35 4.36 7.80 -10.66
CA ASN A 35 4.53 8.33 -12.01
C ASN A 35 6.02 8.64 -12.29
N LYS A 36 6.46 8.43 -13.52
CA LYS A 36 7.85 8.71 -13.97
C LYS A 36 8.40 10.04 -13.50
N LYS A 37 7.60 11.11 -13.59
CA LYS A 37 7.99 12.47 -13.20
C LYS A 37 8.22 12.66 -11.70
N ASN A 38 7.73 11.76 -10.86
CA ASN A 38 7.81 11.86 -9.41
C ASN A 38 8.90 10.95 -8.81
N ILE A 39 9.56 10.11 -9.62
CA ILE A 39 10.55 9.13 -9.13
C ILE A 39 11.67 9.81 -8.36
N ASP A 40 12.30 10.82 -8.93
CA ASP A 40 13.43 11.50 -8.31
C ASP A 40 13.04 12.22 -7.02
N PHE A 41 11.84 12.82 -7.02
CA PHE A 41 11.30 13.45 -5.81
C PHE A 41 11.19 12.44 -4.66
N PHE A 42 10.54 11.29 -4.87
CA PHE A 42 10.36 10.31 -3.80
C PHE A 42 11.66 9.60 -3.41
N LYS A 43 12.54 9.32 -4.37
CA LYS A 43 13.88 8.79 -4.06
C LYS A 43 14.65 9.69 -3.11
N ASN A 44 14.72 10.99 -3.44
CA ASN A 44 15.43 11.98 -2.62
C ASN A 44 14.74 12.12 -1.27
N PHE A 45 13.41 12.27 -1.25
CA PHE A 45 12.62 12.41 -0.03
C PHE A 45 12.86 11.26 0.96
N TYR A 46 12.80 10.00 0.50
CA TYR A 46 13.05 8.85 1.38
C TYR A 46 14.52 8.77 1.81
N SER A 47 15.47 9.07 0.93
CA SER A 47 16.89 9.02 1.23
C SER A 47 17.31 10.10 2.25
N GLU A 48 16.81 11.32 2.13
CA GLU A 48 17.01 12.41 3.10
C GLU A 48 16.49 12.05 4.49
N ASN A 49 15.39 11.28 4.54
CA ASN A 49 14.83 10.75 5.79
C ASN A 49 15.45 9.41 6.23
N LYS A 50 16.57 8.99 5.60
CA LYS A 50 17.31 7.76 5.92
C LYS A 50 16.48 6.47 5.78
N ILE A 51 15.49 6.48 4.90
CA ILE A 51 14.62 5.34 4.60
C ILE A 51 15.17 4.61 3.37
N LYS A 52 15.49 3.32 3.52
CA LYS A 52 15.83 2.46 2.38
C LYS A 52 14.66 2.42 1.41
N ASN A 53 14.92 2.69 0.13
CA ASN A 53 13.83 2.78 -0.83
C ASN A 53 14.17 2.23 -2.21
N TYR A 54 13.13 1.80 -2.92
CA TYR A 54 13.14 1.50 -4.34
C TYR A 54 11.90 2.16 -4.96
N VAL A 55 12.11 3.21 -5.73
CA VAL A 55 11.03 3.98 -6.36
C VAL A 55 11.09 3.77 -7.87
N PHE A 56 9.96 3.43 -8.47
CA PHE A 56 9.85 3.07 -9.88
C PHE A 56 8.49 3.46 -10.47
N SER A 57 8.39 3.48 -11.80
CA SER A 57 7.10 3.64 -12.49
C SER A 57 6.59 2.31 -13.06
N PHE A 58 7.48 1.50 -13.59
CA PHE A 58 7.20 0.17 -14.13
C PHE A 58 8.37 -0.76 -13.81
N ASP A 59 8.06 -2.00 -13.42
CA ASP A 59 9.03 -3.06 -13.22
C ASP A 59 8.44 -4.39 -13.72
N GLN A 60 9.18 -5.08 -14.57
CA GLN A 60 8.77 -6.38 -15.11
C GLN A 60 8.76 -7.48 -14.05
N ASN A 61 9.52 -7.29 -12.97
CA ASN A 61 9.67 -8.24 -11.87
C ASN A 61 8.87 -7.80 -10.64
N LEU A 62 7.70 -7.20 -10.83
CA LEU A 62 6.86 -6.72 -9.72
C LEU A 62 6.57 -7.83 -8.69
N ASN A 63 6.34 -9.06 -9.14
CA ASN A 63 6.13 -10.22 -8.28
C ASN A 63 7.33 -10.49 -7.35
N ILE A 64 8.57 -10.29 -7.81
CA ILE A 64 9.76 -10.43 -6.96
C ILE A 64 9.79 -9.32 -5.91
N LEU A 65 9.42 -8.10 -6.27
CA LEU A 65 9.34 -6.97 -5.33
C LEU A 65 8.24 -7.20 -4.29
N LEU A 66 7.09 -7.72 -4.70
CA LEU A 66 5.98 -8.06 -3.80
C LEU A 66 6.41 -9.12 -2.80
N ASN A 67 7.08 -10.20 -3.23
CA ASN A 67 7.57 -11.26 -2.35
C ASN A 67 8.56 -10.79 -1.27
N GLN A 68 9.18 -9.63 -1.46
CA GLN A 68 10.06 -8.99 -0.46
C GLN A 68 9.29 -8.07 0.51
N SER A 69 7.97 -7.97 0.35
CA SER A 69 7.14 -7.03 1.10
C SER A 69 6.36 -7.74 2.20
N ASP A 70 6.26 -7.10 3.37
CA ASP A 70 5.46 -7.59 4.49
C ASP A 70 4.02 -7.06 4.43
N LEU A 71 3.82 -5.86 3.90
CA LEU A 71 2.53 -5.18 3.78
C LEU A 71 2.48 -4.41 2.47
N CYS A 72 1.36 -4.47 1.76
CA CYS A 72 1.15 -3.69 0.55
C CYS A 72 0.04 -2.65 0.74
N ILE A 73 0.27 -1.43 0.27
CA ILE A 73 -0.76 -0.39 0.13
C ILE A 73 -1.08 -0.29 -1.35
N THR A 74 -2.34 -0.50 -1.74
CA THR A 74 -2.70 -0.68 -3.15
C THR A 74 -4.09 -0.17 -3.50
N ARG A 75 -4.31 0.07 -4.79
CA ARG A 75 -5.66 0.12 -5.37
C ARG A 75 -6.29 -1.27 -5.35
N ALA A 76 -7.61 -1.34 -5.49
CA ALA A 76 -8.36 -2.59 -5.38
C ALA A 76 -8.70 -3.22 -6.75
N GLY A 77 -7.75 -3.22 -7.68
CA GLY A 77 -7.87 -3.95 -8.94
C GLY A 77 -7.88 -5.46 -8.70
N ALA A 78 -8.78 -6.18 -9.38
CA ALA A 78 -9.00 -7.61 -9.16
C ALA A 78 -7.70 -8.44 -9.26
N SER A 79 -6.90 -8.23 -10.31
CA SER A 79 -5.64 -8.94 -10.52
C SER A 79 -4.62 -8.68 -9.42
N SER A 80 -4.49 -7.41 -8.99
CA SER A 80 -3.54 -7.03 -7.94
C SER A 80 -3.91 -7.65 -6.59
N LEU A 81 -5.20 -7.63 -6.23
CA LEU A 81 -5.64 -8.23 -4.96
C LEU A 81 -5.54 -9.76 -4.98
N ALA A 82 -5.83 -10.40 -6.12
CA ALA A 82 -5.65 -11.85 -6.28
C ALA A 82 -4.17 -12.25 -6.15
N GLU A 83 -3.26 -11.49 -6.75
CA GLU A 83 -1.82 -11.74 -6.64
C GLU A 83 -1.32 -11.58 -5.21
N LEU A 84 -1.69 -10.49 -4.52
CA LEU A 84 -1.30 -10.27 -3.11
C LEU A 84 -1.84 -11.37 -2.20
N SER A 85 -3.08 -11.79 -2.41
CA SER A 85 -3.71 -12.90 -1.71
C SER A 85 -2.95 -14.21 -1.95
N PHE A 86 -2.64 -14.53 -3.20
CA PHE A 86 -1.86 -15.72 -3.57
C PHE A 86 -0.46 -15.75 -2.93
N LEU A 87 0.18 -14.58 -2.84
CA LEU A 87 1.48 -14.42 -2.21
C LEU A 87 1.42 -14.35 -0.67
N ASN A 88 0.24 -14.44 -0.08
CA ASN A 88 0.02 -14.28 1.37
C ASN A 88 0.54 -12.96 1.94
N ILE A 89 0.43 -11.87 1.17
CA ILE A 89 0.84 -10.54 1.57
C ILE A 89 -0.40 -9.77 2.04
N PRO A 90 -0.53 -9.41 3.32
CA PRO A 90 -1.61 -8.57 3.78
C PRO A 90 -1.54 -7.19 3.14
N PHE A 91 -2.68 -6.56 2.93
CA PHE A 91 -2.72 -5.29 2.22
C PHE A 91 -3.77 -4.33 2.76
N ILE A 92 -3.48 -3.04 2.57
CA ILE A 92 -4.44 -1.95 2.73
C ILE A 92 -4.96 -1.60 1.34
N ALA A 93 -6.22 -1.90 1.10
CA ALA A 93 -6.88 -1.59 -0.16
C ALA A 93 -7.54 -0.20 -0.08
N ILE A 94 -7.21 0.66 -1.05
CA ILE A 94 -7.81 1.98 -1.22
C ILE A 94 -8.51 2.01 -2.58
N PRO A 95 -9.79 1.62 -2.64
CA PRO A 95 -10.54 1.55 -3.90
C PRO A 95 -10.58 2.88 -4.64
N LEU A 96 -10.49 2.83 -5.96
CA LEU A 96 -10.67 4.02 -6.81
C LEU A 96 -12.17 4.38 -6.87
N PRO A 97 -12.60 5.57 -6.42
CA PRO A 97 -14.03 5.94 -6.34
C PRO A 97 -14.71 5.98 -7.71
N THR A 98 -13.93 6.27 -8.75
CA THR A 98 -14.43 6.39 -10.14
C THR A 98 -14.35 5.07 -10.90
N SER A 99 -14.11 3.95 -10.22
CA SER A 99 -14.12 2.65 -10.87
C SER A 99 -15.53 2.32 -11.38
N LYS A 100 -15.61 1.79 -12.60
CA LYS A 100 -16.88 1.42 -13.21
C LYS A 100 -17.66 0.50 -12.27
N ASP A 101 -18.95 0.79 -12.08
CA ASP A 101 -19.87 0.00 -11.24
C ASP A 101 -19.34 -0.30 -9.82
N ASN A 102 -18.47 0.55 -9.27
CA ASN A 102 -17.84 0.38 -7.94
C ASN A 102 -17.06 -0.93 -7.75
N HIS A 103 -16.67 -1.62 -8.83
CA HIS A 103 -16.06 -2.95 -8.68
C HIS A 103 -14.76 -2.97 -7.86
N GLN A 104 -14.02 -1.87 -7.77
CA GLN A 104 -12.87 -1.85 -6.85
C GLN A 104 -13.29 -1.93 -5.38
N LEU A 105 -14.37 -1.27 -5.00
CA LEU A 105 -14.89 -1.37 -3.63
C LEU A 105 -15.42 -2.79 -3.34
N GLU A 106 -16.12 -3.39 -4.29
CA GLU A 106 -16.60 -4.77 -4.18
C GLU A 106 -15.45 -5.77 -4.05
N ASN A 107 -14.42 -5.65 -4.89
CA ASN A 107 -13.20 -6.45 -4.78
C ASN A 107 -12.56 -6.32 -3.39
N ALA A 108 -12.38 -5.09 -2.90
CA ALA A 108 -11.80 -4.85 -1.59
C ALA A 108 -12.61 -5.49 -0.46
N ASN A 109 -13.95 -5.34 -0.51
CA ASN A 109 -14.84 -5.91 0.49
C ASN A 109 -14.85 -7.45 0.47
N TYR A 110 -14.71 -8.08 -0.69
CA TYR A 110 -14.55 -9.52 -0.79
C TYR A 110 -13.37 -10.04 0.04
N TYR A 111 -12.20 -9.41 -0.09
CA TYR A 111 -11.01 -9.79 0.67
C TYR A 111 -11.08 -9.35 2.14
N LYS A 112 -11.72 -8.21 2.44
CA LYS A 112 -11.98 -7.79 3.81
C LYS A 112 -12.82 -8.81 4.57
N ASN A 113 -13.88 -9.33 3.94
CA ASN A 113 -14.75 -10.34 4.54
C ASN A 113 -14.03 -11.68 4.78
N LYS A 114 -12.92 -11.94 4.08
CA LYS A 114 -12.02 -13.08 4.30
C LYS A 114 -10.89 -12.79 5.28
N ASP A 115 -10.93 -11.64 5.93
CA ASP A 115 -9.91 -11.17 6.88
C ASP A 115 -8.49 -11.05 6.29
N CYS A 116 -8.39 -10.81 4.96
CA CYS A 116 -7.10 -10.72 4.26
C CYS A 116 -6.52 -9.31 4.22
N CYS A 117 -7.34 -8.28 4.44
CA CYS A 117 -6.93 -6.89 4.22
C CYS A 117 -7.67 -5.90 5.13
N TRP A 118 -7.18 -4.68 5.09
CA TRP A 118 -7.88 -3.48 5.56
C TRP A 118 -8.38 -2.68 4.36
N VAL A 119 -9.52 -2.03 4.50
CA VAL A 119 -10.10 -1.20 3.43
C VAL A 119 -10.29 0.22 3.94
N ILE A 120 -9.79 1.18 3.19
CA ILE A 120 -10.05 2.61 3.39
C ILE A 120 -10.63 3.17 2.09
N GLU A 121 -11.85 3.65 2.13
CA GLU A 121 -12.41 4.36 0.99
C GLU A 121 -11.72 5.72 0.80
N GLN A 122 -11.38 6.06 -0.45
CA GLN A 122 -10.60 7.26 -0.74
C GLN A 122 -11.23 8.56 -0.21
N ASN A 123 -12.56 8.65 -0.19
CA ASN A 123 -13.27 9.82 0.32
C ASN A 123 -13.05 10.04 1.83
N TYR A 124 -12.69 8.98 2.56
CA TYR A 124 -12.40 9.00 4.00
C TYR A 124 -10.90 8.85 4.28
N PHE A 125 -10.07 8.87 3.23
CA PHE A 125 -8.62 8.72 3.34
C PHE A 125 -8.00 10.05 3.76
N ASP A 126 -7.75 10.18 5.04
CA ASP A 126 -7.00 11.29 5.60
C ASP A 126 -5.70 10.80 6.28
N LYS A 127 -4.79 11.74 6.48
CA LYS A 127 -3.44 11.47 7.00
C LYS A 127 -3.46 10.86 8.40
N GLN A 128 -4.31 11.39 9.30
CA GLN A 128 -4.35 10.92 10.68
C GLN A 128 -4.92 9.51 10.77
N LYS A 129 -6.02 9.24 10.12
CA LYS A 129 -6.63 7.90 10.09
C LYS A 129 -5.71 6.86 9.48
N PHE A 130 -4.96 7.24 8.46
CA PHE A 130 -3.99 6.34 7.83
C PHE A 130 -2.79 6.06 8.74
N GLU A 131 -2.29 7.09 9.44
CA GLU A 131 -1.23 6.96 10.45
C GLU A 131 -1.67 6.02 11.58
N ASP A 132 -2.85 6.25 12.15
CA ASP A 132 -3.41 5.43 13.23
C ASP A 132 -3.58 3.97 12.80
N LEU A 133 -4.07 3.72 11.58
CA LEU A 133 -4.17 2.37 11.05
C LEU A 133 -2.82 1.69 10.90
N LEU A 134 -1.80 2.39 10.40
CA LEU A 134 -0.45 1.80 10.27
C LEU A 134 0.17 1.48 11.63
N ILE A 135 -0.01 2.35 12.61
CA ILE A 135 0.44 2.10 13.98
C ILE A 135 -0.24 0.84 14.54
N ASP A 136 -1.56 0.77 14.45
CA ASP A 136 -2.36 -0.40 14.86
C ASP A 136 -1.86 -1.71 14.22
N ILE A 137 -1.59 -1.69 12.92
CA ILE A 137 -1.09 -2.85 12.18
C ILE A 137 0.29 -3.28 12.67
N LEU A 138 1.18 -2.33 12.95
CA LEU A 138 2.56 -2.60 13.34
C LEU A 138 2.68 -3.04 14.81
N GLU A 139 1.77 -2.60 15.67
CA GLU A 139 1.74 -2.96 17.08
C GLU A 139 1.08 -4.32 17.33
N ASP A 140 0.05 -4.66 16.57
CA ASP A 140 -0.69 -5.93 16.70
C ASP A 140 -0.13 -7.00 15.75
N LYS A 141 0.96 -7.63 16.17
CA LYS A 141 1.61 -8.72 15.40
C LYS A 141 0.70 -9.92 15.16
N ASP A 142 -0.16 -10.26 16.10
CA ASP A 142 -1.06 -11.41 15.97
C ASP A 142 -2.13 -11.15 14.92
N LYS A 143 -2.72 -9.96 14.90
CA LYS A 143 -3.67 -9.52 13.88
C LYS A 143 -3.03 -9.44 12.49
N PHE A 144 -1.78 -8.99 12.41
CA PHE A 144 -1.01 -8.95 11.19
C PHE A 144 -0.73 -10.35 10.64
N ILE A 145 -0.28 -11.27 11.50
CA ILE A 145 0.01 -12.67 11.12
C ILE A 145 -1.27 -13.39 10.71
N LYS A 146 -2.40 -13.12 11.38
CA LYS A 146 -3.70 -13.71 11.05
C LYS A 146 -4.12 -13.37 9.62
N LYS A 147 -3.88 -12.15 9.17
CA LYS A 147 -4.18 -11.71 7.78
C LYS A 147 -3.26 -12.33 6.72
N LYS A 148 -2.13 -12.91 7.10
CA LYS A 148 -1.24 -13.67 6.20
C LYS A 148 -1.75 -15.10 5.93
N ARG A 149 -2.70 -15.61 6.72
CA ARG A 149 -3.22 -16.98 6.60
C ARG A 149 -4.54 -16.96 5.85
N ILE A 150 -4.48 -17.15 4.56
CA ILE A 150 -5.65 -17.31 3.70
C ILE A 150 -5.78 -18.78 3.33
#